data_5bad2ab522751bb28e35063234181a23
#
_entry.id   5bad2ab522751bb28e35063234181a23
#
_cell.length_a   1.000
_cell.length_b   1.000
_cell.length_c   1.000
_cell.angle_alpha   90.00
_cell.angle_beta   90.00
_cell.angle_gamma   90.00
#
_symmetry.space_group_name_H-M   'P 1'
#
loop_
_entity.id
_entity.type
_entity.pdbx_description
1 polymer ?
#
loop_
_entity_poly.entity_id
_entity_poly.type
_entity_poly.pdbx_seq_one_letter_code
_entity_poly.pdbx_strand_id
1 'polypeptide(L)'
;KIFENINWNDLEKIETNKLNIEGIYISQDFMRVYNYGNIFSHLLGYVNKPNQNEISLPFITNMPDLDIGKEGLEKSFNPFLVGKSGKREIEVNSSGRIIREISRIESEQGNNLKITFDVRLQEYALNLLNSYRAGSIVVMNIHNGHILCMASTPSYNPNKIIKKPNRDYWNSILENSLSPLTFRSIQGLYAPGSTFKMIVAIAGLYHGVINENTSHYCSGKISLGDRLYHCWKTNGHGAMKVESAIKESCDVFFYEISKK
;
A
#
# COMPACT_ATOMS: atom_id res chain seq x y z
N LYS A 1 -14.65 -24.63 -11.01
CA LYS A 1 -15.50 -23.56 -11.62
C LYS A 1 -15.31 -23.54 -13.13
N ILE A 2 -16.40 -23.52 -13.92
CA ILE A 2 -16.36 -23.48 -15.38
C ILE A 2 -16.35 -22.04 -15.86
N PHE A 3 -17.25 -21.22 -15.30
CA PHE A 3 -17.35 -19.77 -15.56
C PHE A 3 -17.45 -19.02 -14.23
N GLU A 4 -16.87 -17.81 -14.21
CA GLU A 4 -16.93 -16.88 -13.10
C GLU A 4 -17.44 -15.53 -13.58
N ASN A 5 -18.11 -14.78 -12.70
CA ASN A 5 -18.63 -13.44 -13.00
C ASN A 5 -19.55 -13.40 -14.22
N ILE A 6 -20.52 -14.32 -14.24
CA ILE A 6 -21.53 -14.43 -15.29
C ILE A 6 -22.43 -13.17 -15.24
N ASN A 7 -22.65 -12.52 -16.37
CA ASN A 7 -23.60 -11.41 -16.47
C ASN A 7 -25.06 -11.89 -16.43
N TRP A 8 -26.00 -10.96 -16.20
CA TRP A 8 -27.41 -11.31 -16.08
C TRP A 8 -27.99 -12.01 -17.31
N ASN A 9 -27.59 -11.61 -18.52
CA ASN A 9 -28.10 -12.20 -19.77
C ASN A 9 -27.65 -13.66 -19.94
N ASP A 10 -26.40 -13.95 -19.54
CA ASP A 10 -25.88 -15.32 -19.61
C ASP A 10 -26.45 -16.17 -18.47
N LEU A 11 -26.67 -15.59 -17.28
CA LEU A 11 -27.37 -16.23 -16.17
C LEU A 11 -28.78 -16.65 -16.55
N GLU A 12 -29.54 -15.74 -17.18
CA GLU A 12 -30.90 -16.01 -17.69
C GLU A 12 -30.89 -17.17 -18.69
N LYS A 13 -29.98 -17.19 -19.64
CA LYS A 13 -29.85 -18.28 -20.61
C LYS A 13 -29.55 -19.62 -19.96
N ILE A 14 -28.67 -19.64 -18.95
CA ILE A 14 -28.32 -20.87 -18.21
C ILE A 14 -29.52 -21.36 -17.41
N GLU A 15 -30.19 -20.47 -16.66
CA GLU A 15 -31.36 -20.85 -15.84
C GLU A 15 -32.53 -21.33 -16.72
N THR A 16 -32.77 -20.67 -17.86
CA THR A 16 -33.83 -21.07 -18.80
C THR A 16 -33.58 -22.46 -19.42
N ASN A 17 -32.32 -22.78 -19.67
CA ASN A 17 -31.91 -24.06 -20.28
C ASN A 17 -31.50 -25.12 -19.23
N LYS A 18 -31.65 -24.87 -17.97
CA LYS A 18 -31.19 -25.72 -16.85
C LYS A 18 -31.70 -27.15 -16.90
N LEU A 19 -32.93 -27.34 -17.42
CA LEU A 19 -33.53 -28.67 -17.60
C LEU A 19 -32.78 -29.50 -18.66
N ASN A 20 -32.12 -28.84 -19.62
CA ASN A 20 -31.40 -29.48 -20.71
C ASN A 20 -29.89 -29.64 -20.42
N ILE A 21 -29.38 -29.04 -19.34
CA ILE A 21 -27.96 -29.03 -18.99
C ILE A 21 -27.79 -29.70 -17.63
N GLU A 22 -27.46 -30.99 -17.64
CA GLU A 22 -27.20 -31.72 -16.39
C GLU A 22 -25.82 -31.41 -15.81
N GLY A 23 -25.74 -31.35 -14.46
CA GLY A 23 -24.46 -31.20 -13.74
C GLY A 23 -23.94 -29.78 -13.63
N ILE A 24 -24.68 -28.76 -14.06
CA ILE A 24 -24.33 -27.34 -13.86
C ILE A 24 -25.08 -26.76 -12.68
N TYR A 25 -24.34 -26.18 -11.75
CA TYR A 25 -24.88 -25.48 -10.58
C TYR A 25 -24.41 -24.04 -10.60
N ILE A 26 -25.33 -23.12 -10.32
CA ILE A 26 -25.06 -21.70 -10.14
C ILE A 26 -24.84 -21.46 -8.64
N SER A 27 -23.71 -20.88 -8.28
CA SER A 27 -23.45 -20.43 -6.92
C SER A 27 -23.27 -18.92 -6.89
N GLN A 28 -23.79 -18.27 -5.86
CA GLN A 28 -23.52 -16.88 -5.57
C GLN A 28 -22.25 -16.78 -4.70
N ASP A 29 -21.42 -15.83 -5.01
CA ASP A 29 -20.20 -15.59 -4.27
C ASP A 29 -19.94 -14.07 -4.15
N PHE A 30 -19.17 -13.68 -3.14
CA PHE A 30 -18.78 -12.29 -2.95
C PHE A 30 -17.44 -12.03 -3.64
N MET A 31 -17.33 -10.89 -4.29
CA MET A 31 -16.12 -10.45 -4.95
C MET A 31 -15.66 -9.11 -4.41
N ARG A 32 -14.36 -8.99 -4.16
CA ARG A 32 -13.77 -7.71 -3.80
C ARG A 32 -13.83 -6.74 -4.98
N VAL A 33 -14.30 -5.52 -4.73
CA VAL A 33 -14.35 -4.44 -5.72
C VAL A 33 -13.70 -3.20 -5.13
N TYR A 34 -12.79 -2.60 -5.86
CA TYR A 34 -12.10 -1.36 -5.46
C TYR A 34 -12.71 -0.19 -6.22
N ASN A 35 -13.66 0.50 -5.59
CA ASN A 35 -14.45 1.57 -6.24
C ASN A 35 -13.59 2.73 -6.76
N TYR A 36 -12.47 3.03 -6.09
CA TYR A 36 -11.56 4.10 -6.47
C TYR A 36 -10.41 3.65 -7.38
N GLY A 37 -10.45 2.40 -7.86
CA GLY A 37 -9.50 1.88 -8.83
C GLY A 37 -8.03 2.10 -8.43
N ASN A 38 -7.30 2.89 -9.21
CA ASN A 38 -5.88 3.17 -9.01
C ASN A 38 -5.56 4.20 -7.92
N ILE A 39 -6.55 4.97 -7.43
CA ILE A 39 -6.33 6.06 -6.46
C ILE A 39 -5.76 5.53 -5.14
N PHE A 40 -6.26 4.40 -4.68
CA PHE A 40 -5.84 3.76 -3.44
C PHE A 40 -5.11 2.43 -3.62
N SER A 41 -4.66 2.10 -4.84
CA SER A 41 -4.10 0.79 -5.15
C SER A 41 -2.98 0.35 -4.20
N HIS A 42 -1.99 1.21 -3.97
CA HIS A 42 -0.85 0.89 -3.10
C HIS A 42 -1.25 0.76 -1.63
N LEU A 43 -2.17 1.64 -1.16
CA LEU A 43 -2.64 1.60 0.22
C LEU A 43 -3.48 0.37 0.49
N LEU A 44 -4.49 0.14 -0.35
CA LEU A 44 -5.41 -0.99 -0.18
C LEU A 44 -4.72 -2.31 -0.53
N GLY A 45 -3.91 -2.32 -1.58
CA GLY A 45 -3.39 -3.54 -2.16
C GLY A 45 -4.44 -4.26 -3.01
N TYR A 46 -4.37 -5.56 -3.05
CA TYR A 46 -5.31 -6.42 -3.80
C TYR A 46 -5.41 -7.80 -3.16
N VAL A 47 -6.49 -8.50 -3.48
CA VAL A 47 -6.70 -9.91 -3.10
C VAL A 47 -6.42 -10.84 -4.28
N ASN A 48 -5.95 -12.05 -4.01
CA ASN A 48 -5.78 -13.11 -5.01
C ASN A 48 -5.74 -14.48 -4.32
N LYS A 49 -5.76 -15.57 -5.09
CA LYS A 49 -5.64 -16.92 -4.56
C LYS A 49 -4.36 -17.13 -3.76
N PRO A 50 -4.41 -17.91 -2.67
CA PRO A 50 -3.22 -18.24 -1.89
C PRO A 50 -2.20 -19.00 -2.73
N ASN A 51 -0.93 -18.71 -2.51
CA ASN A 51 0.17 -19.51 -3.06
C ASN A 51 0.46 -20.71 -2.15
N GLN A 52 1.39 -21.59 -2.57
CA GLN A 52 1.72 -22.81 -1.84
C GLN A 52 2.16 -22.57 -0.38
N ASN A 53 2.86 -21.48 -0.12
CA ASN A 53 3.33 -21.15 1.23
C ASN A 53 2.21 -20.56 2.12
N GLU A 54 1.20 -19.99 1.52
CA GLU A 54 0.07 -19.36 2.22
C GLU A 54 -1.07 -20.35 2.53
N ILE A 55 -1.17 -21.45 1.79
CA ILE A 55 -2.22 -22.48 1.98
C ILE A 55 -2.22 -23.05 3.40
N SER A 56 -1.06 -23.12 4.05
CA SER A 56 -0.92 -23.62 5.43
C SER A 56 -1.37 -22.64 6.51
N LEU A 57 -1.77 -21.41 6.16
CA LEU A 57 -2.27 -20.46 7.14
C LEU A 57 -3.60 -20.93 7.75
N PRO A 58 -3.77 -20.85 9.08
CA PRO A 58 -4.92 -21.47 9.79
C PRO A 58 -6.30 -21.03 9.28
N PHE A 59 -6.42 -19.80 8.79
CA PHE A 59 -7.67 -19.26 8.26
C PHE A 59 -7.96 -19.68 6.81
N ILE A 60 -7.00 -20.29 6.11
CA ILE A 60 -7.14 -20.73 4.71
C ILE A 60 -7.47 -22.23 4.62
N THR A 61 -6.99 -23.03 5.57
CA THR A 61 -7.07 -24.51 5.53
C THR A 61 -8.49 -25.02 5.28
N ASN A 62 -9.51 -24.31 5.76
CA ASN A 62 -10.91 -24.66 5.61
C ASN A 62 -11.64 -23.89 4.47
N MET A 63 -10.93 -23.08 3.70
CA MET A 63 -11.49 -22.20 2.68
C MET A 63 -10.64 -22.20 1.40
N PRO A 64 -10.60 -23.29 0.63
CA PRO A 64 -9.69 -23.46 -0.51
C PRO A 64 -9.94 -22.45 -1.64
N ASP A 65 -11.14 -21.91 -1.74
CA ASP A 65 -11.53 -20.90 -2.76
C ASP A 65 -11.40 -19.45 -2.28
N LEU A 66 -10.90 -19.23 -1.07
CA LEU A 66 -10.74 -17.90 -0.49
C LEU A 66 -9.69 -17.08 -1.27
N ASP A 67 -10.02 -15.83 -1.57
CA ASP A 67 -9.04 -14.85 -1.98
C ASP A 67 -8.47 -14.15 -0.75
N ILE A 68 -7.15 -14.03 -0.69
CA ILE A 68 -6.43 -13.43 0.43
C ILE A 68 -5.73 -12.13 0.02
N GLY A 69 -5.54 -11.23 0.96
CA GLY A 69 -4.80 -10.00 0.76
C GLY A 69 -3.33 -10.26 0.42
N LYS A 70 -2.84 -9.73 -0.69
CA LYS A 70 -1.47 -9.89 -1.17
C LYS A 70 -0.57 -8.73 -0.80
N GLU A 71 -1.11 -7.53 -0.74
CA GLU A 71 -0.42 -6.29 -0.47
C GLU A 71 -1.29 -5.35 0.37
N GLY A 72 -0.68 -4.27 0.89
CA GLY A 72 -1.36 -3.17 1.54
C GLY A 72 -2.22 -3.55 2.74
N LEU A 73 -3.32 -2.84 2.92
CA LEU A 73 -4.28 -3.08 4.01
C LEU A 73 -4.99 -4.42 3.88
N GLU A 74 -5.26 -4.90 2.67
CA GLU A 74 -5.84 -6.22 2.43
C GLU A 74 -4.95 -7.31 3.03
N LYS A 75 -3.63 -7.23 2.90
CA LYS A 75 -2.70 -8.18 3.50
C LYS A 75 -2.58 -8.00 5.01
N SER A 76 -2.35 -6.76 5.45
CA SER A 76 -2.08 -6.47 6.86
C SER A 76 -3.27 -6.77 7.77
N PHE A 77 -4.49 -6.57 7.27
CA PHE A 77 -5.74 -6.79 8.00
C PHE A 77 -6.53 -7.99 7.49
N ASN A 78 -5.90 -8.90 6.72
CA ASN A 78 -6.59 -10.03 6.11
C ASN A 78 -7.42 -10.86 7.11
N PRO A 79 -6.92 -11.27 8.30
CA PRO A 79 -7.72 -12.02 9.27
C PRO A 79 -8.95 -11.25 9.80
N PHE A 80 -8.89 -9.91 9.78
CA PHE A 80 -9.98 -9.06 10.24
C PHE A 80 -11.04 -8.84 9.13
N LEU A 81 -10.60 -8.81 7.87
CA LEU A 81 -11.44 -8.51 6.70
C LEU A 81 -12.12 -9.74 6.10
N VAL A 82 -11.60 -10.93 6.35
CA VAL A 82 -11.99 -12.16 5.63
C VAL A 82 -13.31 -12.76 6.09
N GLY A 83 -13.74 -12.50 7.33
CA GLY A 83 -14.93 -13.11 7.93
C GLY A 83 -14.76 -14.60 8.26
N LYS A 84 -15.89 -15.32 8.39
CA LYS A 84 -15.89 -16.75 8.66
C LYS A 84 -16.70 -17.49 7.60
N SER A 85 -16.18 -18.63 7.16
CA SER A 85 -16.88 -19.47 6.19
C SER A 85 -18.12 -20.13 6.79
N GLY A 86 -19.19 -20.18 6.02
CA GLY A 86 -20.31 -21.07 6.30
C GLY A 86 -20.00 -22.53 5.91
N LYS A 87 -20.86 -23.43 6.34
CA LYS A 87 -20.80 -24.85 5.97
C LYS A 87 -22.19 -25.30 5.55
N ARG A 88 -22.25 -26.04 4.45
CA ARG A 88 -23.48 -26.65 3.97
C ARG A 88 -23.27 -28.17 3.81
N GLU A 89 -24.08 -28.94 4.48
CA GLU A 89 -24.09 -30.37 4.39
C GLU A 89 -25.30 -30.81 3.54
N ILE A 90 -25.02 -31.53 2.44
CA ILE A 90 -26.04 -31.95 1.48
C ILE A 90 -25.97 -33.45 1.29
N GLU A 91 -27.12 -34.11 1.15
CA GLU A 91 -27.24 -35.47 0.71
C GLU A 91 -27.36 -35.49 -0.81
N VAL A 92 -26.57 -36.33 -1.46
CA VAL A 92 -26.59 -36.50 -2.92
C VAL A 92 -26.86 -37.95 -3.29
N ASN A 93 -27.52 -38.18 -4.44
CA ASN A 93 -27.70 -39.54 -4.98
C ASN A 93 -26.41 -40.03 -5.68
N SER A 94 -26.44 -41.25 -6.21
CA SER A 94 -25.32 -41.85 -6.95
C SER A 94 -24.90 -41.09 -8.20
N SER A 95 -25.76 -40.24 -8.73
CA SER A 95 -25.47 -39.34 -9.88
C SER A 95 -24.99 -37.94 -9.45
N GLY A 96 -24.78 -37.70 -8.15
CA GLY A 96 -24.35 -36.39 -7.63
C GLY A 96 -25.46 -35.31 -7.56
N ARG A 97 -26.73 -35.69 -7.78
CA ARG A 97 -27.86 -34.75 -7.61
C ARG A 97 -28.19 -34.55 -6.14
N ILE A 98 -28.37 -33.29 -5.73
CA ILE A 98 -28.78 -32.94 -4.37
C ILE A 98 -30.20 -33.49 -4.11
N ILE A 99 -30.34 -34.32 -3.08
CA ILE A 99 -31.63 -34.83 -2.61
C ILE A 99 -32.20 -33.88 -1.58
N ARG A 100 -31.39 -33.52 -0.58
CA ARG A 100 -31.81 -32.61 0.49
C ARG A 100 -30.62 -31.96 1.15
N GLU A 101 -30.85 -30.83 1.79
CA GLU A 101 -29.93 -30.19 2.70
C GLU A 101 -30.12 -30.77 4.11
N ILE A 102 -29.03 -31.24 4.71
CA ILE A 102 -29.04 -31.86 6.04
C ILE A 102 -28.79 -30.77 7.10
N SER A 103 -27.79 -29.92 6.89
CA SER A 103 -27.45 -28.85 7.81
C SER A 103 -26.84 -27.64 7.06
N ARG A 104 -27.00 -26.46 7.64
CA ARG A 104 -26.43 -25.23 7.12
C ARG A 104 -25.96 -24.33 8.26
N ILE A 105 -24.73 -23.88 8.14
CA ILE A 105 -24.13 -22.82 8.96
C ILE A 105 -23.90 -21.66 8.02
N GLU A 106 -24.51 -20.52 8.30
CA GLU A 106 -24.33 -19.33 7.48
C GLU A 106 -22.91 -18.77 7.63
N SER A 107 -22.42 -18.13 6.57
CA SER A 107 -21.15 -17.39 6.61
C SER A 107 -21.31 -16.09 7.37
N GLU A 108 -20.28 -15.69 8.11
CA GLU A 108 -20.21 -14.38 8.74
C GLU A 108 -19.36 -13.44 7.89
N GLN A 109 -19.88 -12.26 7.58
CA GLN A 109 -19.14 -11.23 6.85
C GLN A 109 -17.96 -10.74 7.68
N GLY A 110 -16.84 -10.41 7.02
CA GLY A 110 -15.69 -9.76 7.65
C GLY A 110 -16.00 -8.36 8.17
N ASN A 111 -15.11 -7.86 8.98
CA ASN A 111 -15.29 -6.56 9.63
C ASN A 111 -14.98 -5.39 8.65
N ASN A 112 -15.54 -4.21 8.96
CA ASN A 112 -15.24 -2.99 8.24
C ASN A 112 -13.99 -2.31 8.84
N LEU A 113 -13.08 -1.86 7.98
CA LEU A 113 -11.92 -1.10 8.38
C LEU A 113 -12.14 0.38 8.03
N LYS A 114 -12.18 1.24 9.07
CA LYS A 114 -12.25 2.69 8.90
C LYS A 114 -10.85 3.27 8.93
N ILE A 115 -10.50 4.05 7.92
CA ILE A 115 -9.19 4.70 7.76
C ILE A 115 -9.34 6.23 7.80
N THR A 116 -8.21 6.94 7.98
CA THR A 116 -8.18 8.41 8.16
C THR A 116 -7.99 9.19 6.86
N PHE A 117 -7.92 8.51 5.73
CA PHE A 117 -7.63 9.12 4.44
C PHE A 117 -8.80 9.97 3.93
N ASP A 118 -8.48 11.14 3.36
CA ASP A 118 -9.43 11.96 2.59
C ASP A 118 -9.34 11.58 1.11
N VAL A 119 -10.46 11.11 0.55
CA VAL A 119 -10.53 10.64 -0.85
C VAL A 119 -10.19 11.76 -1.84
N ARG A 120 -10.69 12.96 -1.62
CA ARG A 120 -10.48 14.11 -2.51
C ARG A 120 -9.02 14.57 -2.48
N LEU A 121 -8.42 14.57 -1.30
CA LEU A 121 -7.00 14.91 -1.14
C LEU A 121 -6.10 13.86 -1.81
N GLN A 122 -6.43 12.58 -1.65
CA GLN A 122 -5.69 11.47 -2.29
C GLN A 122 -5.76 11.57 -3.83
N GLU A 123 -6.96 11.82 -4.37
CA GLU A 123 -7.16 11.99 -5.81
C GLU A 123 -6.41 13.21 -6.35
N TYR A 124 -6.50 14.34 -5.64
CA TYR A 124 -5.76 15.55 -6.00
C TYR A 124 -4.24 15.33 -6.01
N ALA A 125 -3.71 14.69 -4.96
CA ALA A 125 -2.30 14.36 -4.87
C ALA A 125 -1.83 13.45 -6.01
N LEU A 126 -2.62 12.44 -6.36
CA LEU A 126 -2.31 11.54 -7.47
C LEU A 126 -2.34 12.28 -8.81
N ASN A 127 -3.30 13.18 -9.03
CA ASN A 127 -3.38 13.99 -10.23
C ASN A 127 -2.16 14.95 -10.37
N LEU A 128 -1.69 15.54 -9.28
CA LEU A 128 -0.46 16.31 -9.30
C LEU A 128 0.75 15.44 -9.68
N LEU A 129 0.84 14.24 -9.15
CA LEU A 129 1.93 13.32 -9.45
C LEU A 129 1.94 12.82 -10.90
N ASN A 130 0.81 12.85 -11.61
CA ASN A 130 0.74 12.47 -13.02
C ASN A 130 1.60 13.35 -13.94
N SER A 131 1.99 14.54 -13.48
CA SER A 131 2.94 15.42 -14.19
C SER A 131 4.39 14.94 -14.09
N TYR A 132 4.67 13.96 -13.25
CA TYR A 132 6.00 13.41 -13.00
C TYR A 132 6.07 11.94 -13.40
N ARG A 133 7.27 11.49 -13.78
CA ARG A 133 7.47 10.07 -14.15
C ARG A 133 7.21 9.09 -13.01
N ALA A 134 7.66 9.46 -11.81
CA ALA A 134 7.45 8.70 -10.59
C ALA A 134 7.62 9.62 -9.38
N GLY A 135 6.89 9.34 -8.31
CA GLY A 135 6.96 10.12 -7.08
C GLY A 135 5.97 9.68 -6.02
N SER A 136 6.00 10.36 -4.88
CA SER A 136 5.02 10.15 -3.82
C SER A 136 4.72 11.44 -3.06
N ILE A 137 3.51 11.54 -2.53
CA ILE A 137 3.04 12.60 -1.65
C ILE A 137 2.45 11.97 -0.41
N VAL A 138 2.88 12.44 0.77
CA VAL A 138 2.32 12.07 2.06
C VAL A 138 1.84 13.32 2.77
N VAL A 139 0.59 13.29 3.26
CA VAL A 139 0.02 14.38 4.07
C VAL A 139 -0.42 13.81 5.41
N MET A 140 0.13 14.37 6.47
CA MET A 140 -0.16 13.96 7.84
C MET A 140 -0.68 15.16 8.64
N ASN A 141 -1.69 14.91 9.46
CA ASN A 141 -2.17 15.89 10.43
C ASN A 141 -1.18 15.94 11.60
N ILE A 142 -0.57 17.11 11.82
CA ILE A 142 0.47 17.33 12.84
C ILE A 142 -0.05 17.26 14.27
N HIS A 143 -1.35 17.41 14.51
CA HIS A 143 -1.92 17.42 15.86
C HIS A 143 -2.21 16.02 16.39
N ASN A 144 -2.49 15.06 15.52
CA ASN A 144 -2.91 13.71 15.94
C ASN A 144 -2.20 12.58 15.20
N GLY A 145 -1.30 12.89 14.24
CA GLY A 145 -0.56 11.92 13.45
C GLY A 145 -1.38 11.16 12.39
N HIS A 146 -2.64 11.52 12.18
CA HIS A 146 -3.46 10.85 11.16
C HIS A 146 -2.90 11.09 9.75
N ILE A 147 -2.71 10.03 9.01
CA ILE A 147 -2.37 10.12 7.59
C ILE A 147 -3.64 10.42 6.80
N LEU A 148 -3.65 11.56 6.13
CA LEU A 148 -4.78 12.02 5.32
C LEU A 148 -4.64 11.67 3.84
N CYS A 149 -3.39 11.52 3.37
CA CYS A 149 -3.06 11.16 2.00
C CYS A 149 -1.72 10.42 1.97
N MET A 150 -1.64 9.43 1.09
CA MET A 150 -0.38 8.71 0.80
C MET A 150 -0.45 8.22 -0.66
N ALA A 151 -0.14 9.12 -1.58
CA ALA A 151 -0.18 8.88 -3.02
C ALA A 151 1.18 8.41 -3.54
N SER A 152 1.17 7.51 -4.50
CA SER A 152 2.38 7.00 -5.17
C SER A 152 2.09 6.80 -6.66
N THR A 153 3.02 7.21 -7.52
CA THR A 153 2.91 7.07 -8.98
C THR A 153 4.20 6.46 -9.57
N PRO A 154 4.10 5.68 -10.68
CA PRO A 154 2.88 5.21 -11.30
C PRO A 154 2.11 4.25 -10.40
N SER A 155 0.80 4.21 -10.58
CA SER A 155 -0.11 3.33 -9.86
C SER A 155 -0.67 2.24 -10.77
N TYR A 156 -1.44 1.32 -10.23
CA TYR A 156 -2.10 0.23 -10.97
C TYR A 156 -3.57 0.12 -10.58
N ASN A 157 -4.38 -0.56 -11.40
CA ASN A 157 -5.77 -0.82 -11.07
C ASN A 157 -5.93 -2.24 -10.51
N PRO A 158 -6.21 -2.40 -9.19
CA PRO A 158 -6.33 -3.71 -8.57
C PRO A 158 -7.49 -4.54 -9.14
N ASN A 159 -8.57 -3.91 -9.62
CA ASN A 159 -9.68 -4.63 -10.24
C ASN A 159 -9.27 -5.40 -11.52
N LYS A 160 -8.22 -4.95 -12.22
CA LYS A 160 -7.69 -5.65 -13.39
C LYS A 160 -6.80 -6.85 -13.04
N ILE A 161 -6.37 -6.94 -11.78
CA ILE A 161 -5.54 -8.03 -11.26
C ILE A 161 -6.42 -9.18 -10.73
N ILE A 162 -7.56 -8.85 -10.09
CA ILE A 162 -8.44 -9.83 -9.43
C ILE A 162 -9.28 -10.63 -10.44
N LYS A 163 -9.84 -9.95 -11.44
CA LYS A 163 -10.78 -10.54 -12.42
C LYS A 163 -10.02 -11.22 -13.56
N LYS A 164 -9.59 -12.50 -13.39
CA LYS A 164 -8.75 -13.20 -14.38
C LYS A 164 -7.63 -12.26 -14.81
N PRO A 165 -6.45 -12.33 -14.21
CA PRO A 165 -5.40 -11.38 -14.52
C PRO A 165 -5.26 -11.34 -16.03
N ASN A 166 -5.62 -10.20 -16.63
CA ASN A 166 -5.30 -9.96 -18.02
C ASN A 166 -3.78 -10.07 -18.06
N ARG A 167 -3.29 -11.18 -18.61
CA ARG A 167 -1.85 -11.52 -18.62
C ARG A 167 -1.04 -10.36 -19.18
N ASP A 168 -1.60 -9.69 -20.20
CA ASP A 168 -0.97 -8.53 -20.84
C ASP A 168 -0.89 -7.34 -19.87
N TYR A 169 -1.95 -7.09 -19.10
CA TYR A 169 -1.92 -6.03 -18.10
C TYR A 169 -0.94 -6.33 -16.96
N TRP A 170 -0.91 -7.57 -16.50
CA TRP A 170 0.05 -7.99 -15.46
C TRP A 170 1.50 -7.86 -15.95
N ASN A 171 1.78 -8.34 -17.15
CA ASN A 171 3.09 -8.21 -17.77
C ASN A 171 3.46 -6.72 -17.96
N SER A 172 2.54 -5.87 -18.41
CA SER A 172 2.78 -4.43 -18.55
C SER A 172 3.16 -3.74 -17.25
N ILE A 173 2.66 -4.23 -16.10
CA ILE A 173 3.04 -3.74 -14.77
C ILE A 173 4.45 -4.22 -14.40
N LEU A 174 4.76 -5.51 -14.62
CA LEU A 174 6.04 -6.12 -14.25
C LEU A 174 7.20 -5.60 -15.12
N GLU A 175 6.97 -5.40 -16.39
CA GLU A 175 7.97 -4.92 -17.36
C GLU A 175 8.18 -3.40 -17.31
N ASN A 176 7.33 -2.67 -16.58
CA ASN A 176 7.44 -1.23 -16.47
C ASN A 176 8.66 -0.84 -15.63
N SER A 177 9.62 -0.16 -16.26
CA SER A 177 10.86 0.29 -15.62
C SER A 177 10.65 1.23 -14.41
N LEU A 178 9.46 1.83 -14.30
CA LEU A 178 9.07 2.68 -13.16
C LEU A 178 8.40 1.88 -12.04
N SER A 179 8.36 0.55 -12.11
CA SER A 179 7.87 -0.35 -11.03
C SER A 179 6.57 0.14 -10.37
N PRO A 180 5.40 0.02 -11.06
CA PRO A 180 4.11 0.50 -10.55
C PRO A 180 3.65 -0.16 -9.26
N LEU A 181 4.13 -1.36 -8.92
CA LEU A 181 3.80 -2.05 -7.67
C LEU A 181 4.52 -1.47 -6.45
N THR A 182 5.58 -0.67 -6.66
CA THR A 182 6.34 -0.10 -5.55
C THR A 182 5.54 1.00 -4.85
N PHE A 183 5.22 0.80 -3.57
CA PHE A 183 4.61 1.83 -2.73
C PHE A 183 5.67 2.82 -2.27
N ARG A 184 5.95 3.82 -3.10
CA ARG A 184 7.08 4.75 -2.93
C ARG A 184 7.06 5.52 -1.63
N SER A 185 5.88 5.82 -1.09
CA SER A 185 5.73 6.52 0.19
C SER A 185 6.30 5.72 1.37
N ILE A 186 6.40 4.38 1.25
CA ILE A 186 6.89 3.48 2.32
C ILE A 186 8.19 2.79 1.92
N GLN A 187 8.26 2.31 0.67
CA GLN A 187 9.35 1.47 0.19
C GLN A 187 10.44 2.27 -0.53
N GLY A 188 10.16 3.54 -0.89
CA GLY A 188 11.10 4.38 -1.62
C GLY A 188 12.31 4.76 -0.78
N LEU A 189 13.51 4.47 -1.29
CA LEU A 189 14.77 4.84 -0.66
C LEU A 189 15.25 6.15 -1.30
N TYR A 190 14.88 7.27 -0.70
CA TYR A 190 15.28 8.62 -1.16
C TYR A 190 16.31 9.21 -0.21
N ALA A 191 17.32 9.89 -0.78
CA ALA A 191 18.23 10.68 0.02
C ALA A 191 17.49 11.87 0.65
N PRO A 192 17.42 11.98 1.98
CA PRO A 192 16.63 13.01 2.65
C PRO A 192 17.17 14.42 2.42
N GLY A 193 18.44 14.54 2.07
CA GLY A 193 19.08 15.86 1.88
C GLY A 193 18.94 16.75 3.11
N SER A 194 18.79 18.11 2.86
CA SER A 194 18.70 19.10 3.94
C SER A 194 17.50 18.93 4.87
N THR A 195 16.50 18.11 4.51
CA THR A 195 15.37 17.85 5.43
C THR A 195 15.83 17.07 6.68
N PHE A 196 16.90 16.29 6.56
CA PHE A 196 17.47 15.57 7.70
C PHE A 196 18.15 16.48 8.73
N LYS A 197 18.54 17.70 8.34
CA LYS A 197 19.18 18.67 9.24
C LYS A 197 18.31 19.04 10.45
N MET A 198 16.99 19.05 10.29
CA MET A 198 16.07 19.28 11.41
C MET A 198 16.16 18.17 12.47
N ILE A 199 16.30 16.91 12.02
CA ILE A 199 16.45 15.76 12.93
C ILE A 199 17.78 15.86 13.67
N VAL A 200 18.87 16.20 12.96
CA VAL A 200 20.20 16.41 13.57
C VAL A 200 20.18 17.56 14.59
N ALA A 201 19.48 18.67 14.27
CA ALA A 201 19.30 19.79 15.21
C ALA A 201 18.56 19.36 16.49
N ILE A 202 17.43 18.63 16.33
CA ILE A 202 16.65 18.13 17.47
C ILE A 202 17.51 17.17 18.32
N ALA A 203 18.23 16.25 17.69
CA ALA A 203 19.12 15.35 18.40
C ALA A 203 20.21 16.11 19.18
N GLY A 204 20.86 17.08 18.54
CA GLY A 204 21.89 17.91 19.17
C GLY A 204 21.37 18.72 20.37
N LEU A 205 20.16 19.27 20.29
CA LEU A 205 19.49 19.97 21.39
C LEU A 205 19.10 19.00 22.52
N TYR A 206 18.51 17.85 22.15
CA TYR A 206 18.06 16.84 23.12
C TYR A 206 19.19 16.26 23.93
N HIS A 207 20.31 15.97 23.30
CA HIS A 207 21.51 15.43 23.99
C HIS A 207 22.42 16.48 24.60
N GLY A 208 22.04 17.77 24.51
CA GLY A 208 22.82 18.87 25.09
C GLY A 208 24.17 19.14 24.37
N VAL A 209 24.35 18.60 23.16
CA VAL A 209 25.51 18.88 22.31
C VAL A 209 25.55 20.33 21.86
N ILE A 210 24.38 20.89 21.64
CA ILE A 210 24.14 22.30 21.31
C ILE A 210 23.01 22.87 22.13
N ASN A 211 22.98 24.20 22.24
CA ASN A 211 21.84 24.98 22.70
C ASN A 211 21.57 26.11 21.69
N GLU A 212 20.53 26.91 21.92
CA GLU A 212 20.13 27.99 21.02
C GLU A 212 21.24 29.01 20.75
N ASN A 213 22.18 29.16 21.67
CA ASN A 213 23.30 30.12 21.60
C ASN A 213 24.59 29.53 21.04
N THR A 214 24.64 28.19 20.88
CA THR A 214 25.80 27.51 20.32
C THR A 214 26.08 28.01 18.90
N SER A 215 27.31 28.48 18.66
CA SER A 215 27.71 29.03 17.38
C SER A 215 28.88 28.23 16.78
N HIS A 216 28.80 27.93 15.49
CA HIS A 216 29.88 27.34 14.69
C HIS A 216 30.20 28.24 13.49
N TYR A 217 31.47 28.36 13.16
CA TYR A 217 31.90 29.16 12.02
C TYR A 217 31.94 28.30 10.75
N CYS A 218 31.20 28.73 9.74
CA CYS A 218 31.18 28.11 8.43
C CYS A 218 32.13 28.87 7.47
N SER A 219 33.26 28.25 7.16
CA SER A 219 34.22 28.75 6.17
C SER A 219 33.93 28.29 4.73
N GLY A 220 32.80 27.59 4.50
CA GLY A 220 32.44 26.96 3.23
C GLY A 220 32.87 25.49 3.10
N LYS A 221 33.68 24.99 4.01
CA LYS A 221 34.17 23.62 4.01
C LYS A 221 34.60 23.17 5.39
N ILE A 222 34.68 21.85 5.59
CA ILE A 222 35.20 21.22 6.80
C ILE A 222 35.98 19.96 6.42
N SER A 223 37.09 19.71 7.10
CA SER A 223 37.88 18.48 6.95
C SER A 223 37.44 17.44 8.00
N LEU A 224 37.23 16.18 7.58
CA LEU A 224 36.98 15.06 8.46
C LEU A 224 37.81 13.85 7.97
N GLY A 225 38.83 13.50 8.72
CA GLY A 225 39.87 12.59 8.26
C GLY A 225 40.50 13.14 6.98
N ASP A 226 40.67 12.27 5.99
CA ASP A 226 41.31 12.62 4.69
C ASP A 226 40.32 13.22 3.68
N ARG A 227 39.07 13.51 4.09
CA ARG A 227 38.04 14.02 3.20
C ARG A 227 37.64 15.44 3.54
N LEU A 228 37.35 16.21 2.48
CA LEU A 228 36.84 17.56 2.54
C LEU A 228 35.36 17.57 2.22
N TYR A 229 34.56 18.10 3.13
CA TYR A 229 33.10 18.26 2.96
C TYR A 229 32.78 19.72 2.75
N HIS A 230 32.05 20.03 1.68
CA HIS A 230 31.73 21.37 1.27
C HIS A 230 30.35 21.79 1.75
N CYS A 231 30.21 23.08 2.07
CA CYS A 231 28.93 23.74 2.15
C CYS A 231 28.50 24.15 0.74
N TRP A 232 27.20 24.27 0.50
CA TRP A 232 26.70 24.80 -0.76
C TRP A 232 27.17 26.22 -1.02
N LYS A 233 27.35 27.02 0.04
CA LYS A 233 27.95 28.39 -0.06
C LYS A 233 29.46 28.28 0.06
N THR A 234 30.15 28.38 -1.05
CA THR A 234 31.60 28.15 -1.17
C THR A 234 32.42 29.08 -0.30
N ASN A 235 32.00 30.38 -0.17
CA ASN A 235 32.66 31.38 0.67
C ASN A 235 32.27 31.29 2.16
N GLY A 236 31.43 30.30 2.53
CA GLY A 236 30.95 30.11 3.89
C GLY A 236 29.83 31.07 4.29
N HIS A 237 29.20 30.74 5.41
CA HIS A 237 28.12 31.53 6.01
C HIS A 237 28.59 32.42 7.15
N GLY A 238 29.85 32.25 7.60
CA GLY A 238 30.35 32.89 8.81
C GLY A 238 29.85 32.22 10.09
N ALA A 239 29.63 32.99 11.14
CA ALA A 239 29.13 32.50 12.41
C ALA A 239 27.63 32.13 12.32
N MET A 240 27.31 30.89 12.58
CA MET A 240 25.97 30.33 12.46
C MET A 240 25.51 29.76 13.79
N LYS A 241 24.29 30.09 14.20
CA LYS A 241 23.54 29.41 15.28
C LYS A 241 22.55 28.43 14.68
N VAL A 242 21.93 27.57 15.48
CA VAL A 242 21.02 26.50 14.99
C VAL A 242 19.90 27.04 14.12
N GLU A 243 19.25 28.14 14.51
CA GLU A 243 18.16 28.76 13.75
C GLU A 243 18.63 29.24 12.38
N SER A 244 19.72 30.06 12.35
CA SER A 244 20.30 30.57 11.11
C SER A 244 20.85 29.43 10.24
N ALA A 245 21.41 28.39 10.84
CA ALA A 245 21.91 27.23 10.11
C ALA A 245 20.81 26.42 9.42
N ILE A 246 19.62 26.27 10.06
CA ILE A 246 18.44 25.67 9.43
C ILE A 246 17.94 26.59 8.29
N LYS A 247 17.75 27.88 8.57
CA LYS A 247 17.26 28.85 7.61
C LYS A 247 18.12 28.92 6.35
N GLU A 248 19.43 29.01 6.51
CA GLU A 248 20.40 29.10 5.41
C GLU A 248 20.86 27.74 4.90
N SER A 249 20.34 26.66 5.47
CA SER A 249 20.73 25.27 5.13
C SER A 249 22.26 25.05 5.17
N CYS A 250 22.94 25.53 6.19
CA CYS A 250 24.40 25.46 6.33
C CYS A 250 24.88 24.05 6.60
N ASP A 251 25.55 23.40 5.64
CA ASP A 251 26.04 22.03 5.80
C ASP A 251 27.13 21.93 6.86
N VAL A 252 28.07 22.87 6.90
CA VAL A 252 29.22 22.84 7.83
C VAL A 252 28.76 22.89 9.29
N PHE A 253 27.73 23.68 9.63
CA PHE A 253 27.18 23.69 10.99
C PHE A 253 26.71 22.29 11.40
N PHE A 254 25.96 21.61 10.53
CA PHE A 254 25.44 20.28 10.82
C PHE A 254 26.53 19.20 10.83
N TYR A 255 27.56 19.31 10.01
CA TYR A 255 28.72 18.43 10.10
C TYR A 255 29.46 18.59 11.44
N GLU A 256 29.61 19.82 11.94
CA GLU A 256 30.29 20.07 13.21
C GLU A 256 29.54 19.48 14.40
N ILE A 257 28.22 19.61 14.46
CA ILE A 257 27.44 19.03 15.56
C ILE A 257 27.32 17.50 15.47
N SER A 258 27.39 16.94 14.27
CA SER A 258 27.33 15.47 14.08
C SER A 258 28.61 14.73 14.48
N LYS A 259 29.71 15.47 14.73
CA LYS A 259 30.97 14.90 15.25
C LYS A 259 30.97 14.67 16.74
N LYS A 260 30.05 15.28 17.45
CA LYS A 260 29.93 15.26 18.91
C LYS A 260 28.89 14.27 19.36
#